data_e9c69ce44f2ca6fd9839fe46f28e0612
#
_entry.id   e9c69ce44f2ca6fd9839fe46f28e0612
#
_cell.length_a   1.000
_cell.length_b   1.000
_cell.length_c   1.000
_cell.angle_alpha   90.00
_cell.angle_beta   90.00
_cell.angle_gamma   90.00
#
_symmetry.space_group_name_H-M   'P 1'
#
loop_
_entity.id
_entity.type
_entity.pdbx_description
1 polymer ?
#
loop_
_entity_poly.entity_id
_entity_poly.type
_entity_poly.pdbx_seq_one_letter_code
_entity_poly.pdbx_strand_id
1 'polypeptide(L)' 'MLDARDAAALRARLDQVAAEVVDCQCQVRIQVRQRIDYPWVASLLEAGVRRRQPDFSLRLSEALQPDEPPQLLLSPARP' A
#
# COMPACT_ATOMS: atom_id res chain seq x y z
N MET A 1 -10.90 -8.30 5.11
CA MET A 1 -11.11 -7.04 5.82
C MET A 1 -9.90 -6.72 6.68
N LEU A 2 -9.48 -5.49 6.64
CA LEU A 2 -8.36 -5.05 7.47
C LEU A 2 -8.88 -4.85 8.89
N ASP A 3 -8.42 -5.69 9.80
CA ASP A 3 -8.91 -5.73 11.17
C ASP A 3 -7.96 -4.96 12.08
N ALA A 4 -8.52 -4.16 13.00
CA ALA A 4 -7.71 -3.41 13.96
C ALA A 4 -6.86 -4.32 14.85
N ARG A 5 -7.31 -5.55 15.09
CA ARG A 5 -6.55 -6.52 15.88
C ARG A 5 -5.27 -6.96 15.18
N ASP A 6 -5.22 -6.83 13.85
CA ASP A 6 -4.06 -7.19 13.07
C ASP A 6 -3.21 -5.98 12.67
N ALA A 7 -3.39 -4.86 13.36
CA ALA A 7 -2.70 -3.62 12.99
C ALA A 7 -1.18 -3.76 12.97
N ALA A 8 -0.61 -4.47 13.94
CA ALA A 8 0.83 -4.67 13.98
C ALA A 8 1.32 -5.51 12.81
N ALA A 9 0.60 -6.59 12.49
CA ALA A 9 0.93 -7.45 11.35
C ALA A 9 0.77 -6.68 10.04
N LEU A 10 -0.28 -5.88 9.95
CA LEU A 10 -0.51 -5.04 8.75
C LEU A 10 0.59 -4.02 8.57
N ARG A 11 1.02 -3.37 9.65
CA ARG A 11 2.10 -2.39 9.58
C ARG A 11 3.41 -3.03 9.13
N ALA A 12 3.71 -4.22 9.66
CA ALA A 12 4.92 -4.95 9.26
C ALA A 12 4.87 -5.29 7.77
N ARG A 13 3.71 -5.73 7.30
CA ARG A 13 3.52 -6.06 5.89
C ARG A 13 3.63 -4.83 5.00
N LEU A 14 3.02 -3.73 5.41
CA LEU A 14 3.09 -2.48 4.66
C LEU A 14 4.52 -1.94 4.63
N ASP A 15 5.26 -2.09 5.72
CA ASP A 15 6.65 -1.68 5.77
C ASP A 15 7.50 -2.51 4.79
N GLN A 16 7.23 -3.81 4.71
CA GLN A 16 7.89 -4.70 3.77
C GLN A 16 7.56 -4.32 2.32
N VAL A 17 6.29 -4.02 2.05
CA VAL A 17 5.86 -3.56 0.73
C VAL A 17 6.52 -2.22 0.39
N ALA A 18 6.64 -1.32 1.36
CA ALA A 18 7.30 -0.05 1.16
C ALA A 18 8.76 -0.24 0.71
N ALA A 19 9.46 -1.21 1.32
CA ALA A 19 10.81 -1.53 0.91
C ALA A 19 10.87 -2.00 -0.54
N GLU A 20 9.95 -2.88 -0.92
CA GLU A 20 9.88 -3.40 -2.29
C GLU A 20 9.56 -2.29 -3.29
N VAL A 21 8.64 -1.40 -2.93
CA VAL A 21 8.24 -0.28 -3.80
C VAL A 21 9.43 0.63 -4.07
N VAL A 22 10.20 0.96 -3.05
CA VAL A 22 11.37 1.82 -3.18
C VAL A 22 12.44 1.13 -4.04
N ASP A 23 12.66 -0.16 -3.79
CA ASP A 23 13.66 -0.94 -4.54
C ASP A 23 13.35 -1.01 -6.03
N CYS A 24 12.11 -1.30 -6.38
CA CYS A 24 11.72 -1.47 -7.78
C CYS A 24 11.25 -0.18 -8.44
N GLN A 25 11.06 0.88 -7.67
CA GLN A 25 10.44 2.13 -8.14
C GLN A 25 9.07 1.87 -8.76
N CYS A 26 8.29 1.07 -8.08
CA CYS A 26 7.00 0.61 -8.57
C CYS A 26 5.87 1.55 -8.15
N GLN A 27 4.77 1.47 -8.89
CA GLN A 27 3.51 2.05 -8.46
C GLN A 27 2.70 0.97 -7.74
N VAL A 28 1.78 1.40 -6.88
CA VAL A 28 0.98 0.50 -6.07
C VAL A 28 -0.49 0.72 -6.34
N ARG A 29 -1.20 -0.35 -6.60
CA ARG A 29 -2.66 -0.34 -6.63
C ARG A 29 -3.16 -0.97 -5.33
N ILE A 30 -3.91 -0.19 -4.57
CA ILE A 30 -4.46 -0.65 -3.30
C ILE A 30 -5.87 -1.15 -3.55
N GLN A 31 -6.04 -2.46 -3.46
CA GLN A 31 -7.35 -3.09 -3.62
C GLN A 31 -8.02 -3.18 -2.27
N VAL A 32 -9.18 -2.57 -2.16
CA VAL A 32 -9.94 -2.52 -0.90
C VAL A 32 -11.36 -2.99 -1.14
N ARG A 33 -11.99 -3.46 -0.08
CA ARG A 33 -13.40 -3.88 -0.11
C ARG A 33 -14.34 -2.72 0.13
N GLN A 34 -13.88 -1.69 0.83
CA GLN A 34 -14.65 -0.49 1.13
C GLN A 34 -13.75 0.73 0.91
N ARG A 35 -14.34 1.79 0.40
CA ARG A 35 -13.58 3.01 0.11
C ARG A 35 -12.91 3.61 1.34
N ILE A 36 -13.53 3.45 2.49
CA ILE A 36 -13.00 4.00 3.74
C ILE A 36 -11.65 3.39 4.12
N ASP A 37 -11.36 2.19 3.64
CA ASP A 37 -10.11 1.51 3.94
C ASP A 37 -8.94 2.10 3.16
N TYR A 38 -9.19 2.69 2.00
CA TYR A 38 -8.13 3.18 1.14
C TYR A 38 -7.26 4.27 1.78
N PRO A 39 -7.84 5.37 2.31
CA PRO A 39 -7.00 6.43 2.88
C PRO A 39 -6.12 5.94 4.02
N TRP A 40 -6.65 5.02 4.81
CA TRP A 40 -5.92 4.48 5.95
C TRP A 40 -4.72 3.65 5.50
N VAL A 41 -4.93 2.72 4.58
CA VAL A 41 -3.85 1.89 4.04
C VAL A 41 -2.84 2.75 3.29
N ALA A 42 -3.32 3.69 2.49
CA ALA A 42 -2.46 4.59 1.73
C ALA A 42 -1.55 5.41 2.64
N SER A 43 -2.10 5.92 3.76
CA SER A 43 -1.32 6.70 4.72
C SER A 43 -0.21 5.88 5.35
N LEU A 44 -0.50 4.64 5.74
CA LEU A 44 0.49 3.77 6.34
C LEU A 44 1.61 3.42 5.36
N LEU A 45 1.25 3.10 4.13
CA LEU A 45 2.21 2.77 3.10
C LEU A 45 3.09 3.98 2.76
N GLU A 46 2.47 5.14 2.62
CA GLU A 46 3.19 6.37 2.32
C GLU A 46 4.19 6.71 3.41
N ALA A 47 3.81 6.56 4.68
CA ALA A 47 4.70 6.79 5.79
C ALA A 47 5.91 5.86 5.76
N GLY A 48 5.68 4.59 5.43
CA GLY A 48 6.76 3.61 5.31
C GLY A 48 7.73 3.95 4.19
N VAL A 49 7.21 4.40 3.05
CA VAL A 49 8.04 4.79 1.91
C VAL A 49 8.87 6.04 2.25
N ARG A 50 8.27 7.03 2.90
CA ARG A 50 8.96 8.25 3.28
C ARG A 50 10.08 8.00 4.27
N ARG A 51 9.92 7.06 5.17
CA ARG A 51 10.96 6.72 6.12
C ARG A 51 12.18 6.12 5.42
N ARG A 52 11.97 5.41 4.32
CA ARG A 52 13.04 4.77 3.57
C ARG A 52 13.67 5.70 2.57
N GLN A 53 12.85 6.48 1.87
CA GLN A 53 13.33 7.42 0.86
C GLN A 53 12.39 8.62 0.78
N PRO A 54 12.73 9.71 1.49
CA PRO A 54 11.83 10.88 1.56
C PRO A 54 11.55 11.52 0.20
N ASP A 55 12.44 11.38 -0.76
CA ASP A 55 12.29 11.99 -2.08
C ASP A 55 11.55 11.11 -3.08
N PHE A 56 11.10 9.94 -2.64
CA PHE A 56 10.45 8.99 -3.53
C PHE A 56 9.05 9.49 -3.91
N SER A 57 8.78 9.51 -5.22
CA SER A 57 7.46 9.88 -5.74
C SER A 57 6.57 8.64 -5.78
N LEU A 58 5.84 8.42 -4.71
CA LEU A 58 4.95 7.27 -4.61
C LEU A 58 3.69 7.50 -5.43
N ARG A 59 3.37 6.56 -6.30
CA ARG A 59 2.15 6.58 -7.10
C ARG A 59 1.19 5.52 -6.58
N LEU A 60 0.02 5.97 -6.16
CA LEU A 60 -1.02 5.11 -5.61
C LEU A 60 -2.27 5.19 -6.47
N SER A 61 -2.96 4.05 -6.59
CA SER A 61 -4.28 4.02 -7.21
C SER A 61 -5.18 3.12 -6.38
N GLU A 62 -6.48 3.42 -6.42
CA GLU A 62 -7.49 2.67 -5.70
C GLU A 62 -8.17 1.68 -6.62
N ALA A 63 -8.39 0.46 -6.12
CA ALA A 63 -9.23 -0.54 -6.78
C ALA A 63 -10.28 -1.00 -5.79
N LEU A 64 -11.54 -0.68 -6.05
CA LEU A 64 -12.65 -1.06 -5.18
C LEU A 64 -13.20 -2.41 -5.65
N GLN A 65 -12.98 -3.45 -4.84
CA GLN A 65 -13.42 -4.81 -5.16
C GLN A 65 -14.08 -5.42 -3.92
N PRO A 66 -15.38 -5.19 -3.72
CA PRO A 66 -16.07 -5.65 -2.51
C PRO A 66 -16.06 -7.16 -2.34
N ASP A 67 -16.00 -7.92 -3.43
CA ASP A 67 -16.07 -9.37 -3.42
C ASP A 67 -14.68 -10.03 -3.38
N GLU A 68 -13.63 -9.24 -3.38
CA GLU A 68 -12.26 -9.74 -3.40
C GLU A 68 -11.55 -9.42 -2.08
N PRO A 69 -10.59 -10.24 -1.66
CA PRO A 69 -9.81 -9.91 -0.47
C PRO A 69 -8.95 -8.67 -0.70
N PRO A 70 -8.70 -7.87 0.35
CA PRO A 70 -7.82 -6.71 0.23
C PRO A 70 -6.42 -7.15 -0.13
N GLN A 71 -5.76 -6.42 -1.04
CA GLN A 71 -4.39 -6.72 -1.42
C GLN A 71 -3.70 -5.51 -2.02
N LEU A 72 -2.38 -5.59 -2.08
CA LEU A 72 -1.54 -4.57 -2.68
C LEU A 72 -0.92 -5.14 -3.94
N LEU A 73 -1.11 -4.45 -5.05
CA LEU A 73 -0.60 -4.88 -6.35
C LEU A 73 0.49 -3.92 -6.79
N LEU A 74 1.69 -4.44 -6.97
CA LEU A 74 2.82 -3.65 -7.42
C LEU A 74 3.04 -3.87 -8.91
N SER A 75 3.34 -2.77 -9.60
CA SER A 75 3.69 -2.84 -11.02
C SER A 75 4.74 -1.80 -11.33
N PRO A 76 5.56 -2.02 -12.38
CA PRO A 76 6.58 -1.04 -12.75
C PRO A 76 5.94 0.30 -13.05
N ALA A 77 6.56 1.37 -12.57
CA ALA A 77 6.09 2.74 -12.83
C ALA A 77 6.35 3.14 -14.28
N ARG A 78 7.25 2.44 -14.94
CA ARG A 78 7.55 2.68 -16.35
C ARG A 78 7.10 1.50 -17.18
N PRO A 79 6.53 1.76 -18.37
CA PRO A 79 6.12 0.69 -19.25
C PRO A 79 7.32 -0.10 -19.79
#